data_f52119fd4a94960b027189caded9f9ca
#
_entry.id   f52119fd4a94960b027189caded9f9ca
#
_cell.length_a   1.000
_cell.length_b   1.000
_cell.length_c   1.000
_cell.angle_alpha   90.00
_cell.angle_beta   90.00
_cell.angle_gamma   90.00
#
_symmetry.space_group_name_H-M   'P 1'
#
loop_
_entity.id
_entity.type
_entity.pdbx_description
1 polymer ?
#
loop_
_entity_poly.entity_id
_entity_poly.type
_entity_poly.pdbx_seq_one_letter_code
_entity_poly.pdbx_strand_id
1 'polypeptide(L)'
;YGGRREIMDYISPFGPDHQAGTFSGNPLSLAAGAATIRYLHEHPDIYRRLEGMTRAIGESLPGAGKGSFVRLGSMFKYFFRANPPRDYRQAKESDTAAFGEFWKGMLARGVFLPPSQFETNFLSAAHTEGDRAAISEAYRECLS
;
A
#
# COMPACT_ATOMS: atom_id res chain seq x y z
N TYR A 1 7.59 -18.57 8.26
CA TYR A 1 8.85 -17.91 7.95
C TYR A 1 9.99 -18.92 7.86
N GLY A 2 11.07 -18.52 7.21
CA GLY A 2 12.28 -19.32 7.04
C GLY A 2 13.40 -18.47 6.45
N GLY A 3 14.61 -18.96 6.56
CA GLY A 3 15.78 -18.23 6.07
C GLY A 3 17.05 -19.07 6.13
N ARG A 4 18.18 -18.39 5.93
CA ARG A 4 19.49 -19.02 6.08
C ARG A 4 19.68 -19.51 7.51
N ARG A 5 20.34 -20.68 7.66
CA ARG A 5 20.51 -21.34 8.95
C ARG A 5 21.13 -20.41 10.00
N GLU A 6 22.19 -19.70 9.66
CA GLU A 6 22.90 -18.81 10.56
C GLU A 6 22.05 -17.67 11.11
N ILE A 7 20.95 -17.31 10.41
CA ILE A 7 19.95 -16.35 10.89
C ILE A 7 18.88 -17.05 11.71
N MET A 8 18.42 -18.22 11.25
CA MET A 8 17.35 -18.95 11.93
C MET A 8 17.80 -19.54 13.26
N ASP A 9 19.08 -19.84 13.43
CA ASP A 9 19.66 -20.35 14.69
C ASP A 9 19.64 -19.30 15.84
N TYR A 10 19.33 -18.03 15.54
CA TYR A 10 19.05 -17.03 16.59
C TYR A 10 17.68 -17.20 17.24
N ILE A 11 16.77 -17.93 16.60
CA ILE A 11 15.40 -18.12 17.10
C ILE A 11 15.35 -19.31 18.06
N SER A 12 14.63 -19.13 19.19
CA SER A 12 14.35 -20.21 20.14
C SER A 12 13.77 -21.45 19.42
N PRO A 13 14.18 -22.69 19.79
CA PRO A 13 14.99 -23.05 20.98
C PRO A 13 16.51 -22.98 20.78
N PHE A 14 17.01 -22.70 19.58
CA PHE A 14 18.44 -22.71 19.26
C PHE A 14 19.14 -21.41 19.68
N GLY A 15 18.45 -20.27 19.65
CA GLY A 15 18.98 -18.96 19.98
C GLY A 15 18.15 -18.19 21.01
N PRO A 16 18.58 -16.96 21.36
CA PRO A 16 17.97 -16.17 22.41
C PRO A 16 16.66 -15.48 22.02
N ASP A 17 16.38 -15.39 20.71
CA ASP A 17 15.23 -14.63 20.24
C ASP A 17 13.96 -15.46 20.30
N HIS A 18 12.95 -14.96 21.02
CA HIS A 18 11.65 -15.62 21.13
C HIS A 18 10.70 -15.11 20.04
N GLN A 19 10.20 -16.03 19.22
CA GLN A 19 9.16 -15.76 18.25
C GLN A 19 7.92 -16.57 18.56
N ALA A 20 6.82 -15.90 18.86
CA ALA A 20 5.52 -16.52 19.09
C ALA A 20 4.39 -15.64 18.54
N GLY A 21 3.25 -16.26 18.30
CA GLY A 21 2.03 -15.56 17.91
C GLY A 21 0.82 -16.42 18.24
N THR A 22 -0.16 -15.84 18.92
CA THR A 22 -1.37 -16.54 19.38
C THR A 22 -2.09 -17.26 18.25
N PHE A 23 -2.10 -16.69 17.06
CA PHE A 23 -2.74 -17.27 15.87
C PHE A 23 -1.79 -18.02 14.95
N SER A 24 -0.50 -18.12 15.28
CA SER A 24 0.47 -18.87 14.49
C SER A 24 0.07 -20.34 14.42
N GLY A 25 -0.03 -20.87 13.22
CA GLY A 25 -0.45 -22.26 13.01
C GLY A 25 -1.95 -22.52 13.23
N ASN A 26 -2.77 -21.50 13.45
CA ASN A 26 -4.22 -21.69 13.61
C ASN A 26 -4.82 -22.31 12.34
N PRO A 27 -5.54 -23.47 12.44
CA PRO A 27 -6.03 -24.19 11.25
C PRO A 27 -6.96 -23.37 10.36
N LEU A 28 -7.83 -22.54 10.96
CA LEU A 28 -8.74 -21.68 10.19
C LEU A 28 -7.99 -20.61 9.40
N SER A 29 -7.02 -19.96 10.04
CA SER A 29 -6.16 -18.95 9.38
C SER A 29 -5.33 -19.56 8.26
N LEU A 30 -4.78 -20.76 8.47
CA LEU A 30 -4.02 -21.48 7.44
C LEU A 30 -4.90 -21.91 6.27
N ALA A 31 -6.11 -22.42 6.53
CA ALA A 31 -7.07 -22.81 5.50
C ALA A 31 -7.50 -21.59 4.65
N ALA A 32 -7.83 -20.47 5.30
CA ALA A 32 -8.19 -19.23 4.62
C ALA A 32 -7.02 -18.68 3.80
N GLY A 33 -5.81 -18.67 4.36
CA GLY A 33 -4.60 -18.24 3.66
C GLY A 33 -4.29 -19.11 2.43
N ALA A 34 -4.37 -20.43 2.58
CA ALA A 34 -4.15 -21.37 1.46
C ALA A 34 -5.20 -21.17 0.35
N ALA A 35 -6.47 -20.97 0.70
CA ALA A 35 -7.54 -20.71 -0.25
C ALA A 35 -7.31 -19.39 -1.00
N THR A 36 -6.93 -18.32 -0.30
CA THR A 36 -6.64 -17.02 -0.88
C THR A 36 -5.46 -17.08 -1.85
N ILE A 37 -4.35 -17.72 -1.45
CA ILE A 37 -3.17 -17.86 -2.31
C ILE A 37 -3.50 -18.67 -3.57
N ARG A 38 -4.25 -19.76 -3.42
CA ARG A 38 -4.68 -20.58 -4.57
C ARG A 38 -5.55 -19.76 -5.53
N TYR A 39 -6.54 -19.05 -5.01
CA TYR A 39 -7.40 -18.19 -5.80
C TYR A 39 -6.61 -17.15 -6.59
N LEU A 40 -5.66 -16.46 -5.96
CA LEU A 40 -4.81 -15.47 -6.62
C LEU A 40 -3.88 -16.09 -7.67
N HIS A 41 -3.42 -17.32 -7.45
CA HIS A 41 -2.62 -18.06 -8.42
C HIS A 41 -3.42 -18.44 -9.68
N GLU A 42 -4.68 -18.82 -9.49
CA GLU A 42 -5.61 -19.19 -10.57
C GLU A 42 -6.17 -17.97 -11.31
N HIS A 43 -6.08 -16.76 -10.74
CA HIS A 43 -6.62 -15.52 -11.29
C HIS A 43 -5.54 -14.43 -11.43
N PRO A 44 -4.50 -14.63 -12.26
CA PRO A 44 -3.39 -13.67 -12.41
C PRO A 44 -3.82 -12.36 -13.08
N ASP A 45 -4.98 -12.31 -13.73
CA ASP A 45 -5.61 -11.12 -14.28
C ASP A 45 -5.94 -10.06 -13.22
N ILE A 46 -6.20 -10.46 -11.98
CA ILE A 46 -6.43 -9.55 -10.86
C ILE A 46 -5.25 -8.59 -10.71
N TYR A 47 -4.02 -9.09 -10.76
CA TYR A 47 -2.82 -8.25 -10.62
C TYR A 47 -2.69 -7.24 -11.76
N ARG A 48 -2.94 -7.68 -13.01
CA ARG A 48 -2.89 -6.79 -14.18
C ARG A 48 -3.96 -5.70 -14.12
N ARG A 49 -5.19 -6.07 -13.69
CA ARG A 49 -6.29 -5.13 -13.51
C ARG A 49 -5.95 -4.07 -12.45
N LEU A 50 -5.49 -4.49 -11.28
CA LEU A 50 -5.13 -3.58 -10.18
C LEU A 50 -3.96 -2.66 -10.57
N GLU A 51 -2.96 -3.18 -11.27
CA GLU A 51 -1.88 -2.35 -11.80
C GLU A 51 -2.38 -1.32 -12.81
N GLY A 52 -3.32 -1.68 -13.68
CA GLY A 52 -3.98 -0.75 -14.60
C GLY A 52 -4.73 0.36 -13.86
N MET A 53 -5.45 0.01 -12.81
CA MET A 53 -6.19 1.00 -11.99
C MET A 53 -5.25 1.99 -11.28
N THR A 54 -4.17 1.52 -10.65
CA THR A 54 -3.20 2.42 -10.00
C THR A 54 -2.45 3.29 -11.00
N ARG A 55 -2.19 2.77 -12.21
CA ARG A 55 -1.62 3.55 -13.31
C ARG A 55 -2.57 4.69 -13.71
N ALA A 56 -3.84 4.37 -13.95
CA ALA A 56 -4.84 5.35 -14.35
C ALA A 56 -5.05 6.45 -13.28
N ILE A 57 -5.00 6.10 -11.98
CA ILE A 57 -5.00 7.10 -10.89
C ILE A 57 -3.79 8.03 -11.07
N GLY A 58 -2.58 7.49 -11.19
CA GLY A 58 -1.36 8.30 -11.32
C GLY A 58 -1.37 9.21 -12.55
N GLU A 59 -1.83 8.70 -13.69
CA GLU A 59 -1.94 9.47 -14.95
C GLU A 59 -3.00 10.58 -14.89
N SER A 60 -4.00 10.44 -14.01
CA SER A 60 -5.05 11.45 -13.81
C SER A 60 -4.63 12.63 -12.92
N LEU A 61 -3.48 12.54 -12.25
CA LEU A 61 -3.04 13.57 -11.32
C LEU A 61 -2.56 14.83 -12.06
N PRO A 62 -2.76 16.03 -11.48
CA PRO A 62 -2.19 17.24 -12.04
C PRO A 62 -0.66 17.11 -12.12
N GLY A 63 -0.09 17.59 -13.22
CA GLY A 63 1.34 17.45 -13.53
C GLY A 63 2.26 17.98 -12.42
N ALA A 64 3.50 17.54 -12.46
CA ALA A 64 4.52 17.75 -11.43
C ALA A 64 4.62 19.20 -10.94
N GLY A 65 4.26 19.43 -9.68
CA GLY A 65 4.41 20.73 -9.04
C GLY A 65 4.68 20.62 -7.54
N LYS A 66 3.83 19.91 -6.82
CA LYS A 66 3.90 19.88 -5.34
C LYS A 66 4.23 18.52 -4.74
N GLY A 67 4.30 17.46 -5.56
CA GLY A 67 4.52 16.12 -5.04
C GLY A 67 4.90 15.10 -6.10
N SER A 68 5.09 13.86 -5.66
CA SER A 68 5.44 12.72 -6.51
C SER A 68 4.57 11.51 -6.20
N PHE A 69 4.10 10.85 -7.27
CA PHE A 69 3.30 9.63 -7.17
C PHE A 69 4.18 8.41 -7.46
N VAL A 70 4.16 7.45 -6.54
CA VAL A 70 4.89 6.19 -6.66
C VAL A 70 3.90 5.05 -6.65
N ARG A 71 4.08 4.07 -7.51
CA ARG A 71 3.22 2.88 -7.57
C ARG A 71 4.00 1.61 -7.91
N LEU A 72 3.49 0.48 -7.43
CA LEU A 72 3.94 -0.86 -7.78
C LEU A 72 2.76 -1.83 -7.67
N GLY A 73 2.30 -2.36 -8.79
CA GLY A 73 1.10 -3.22 -8.82
C GLY A 73 -0.12 -2.50 -8.24
N SER A 74 -0.74 -3.09 -7.20
CA SER A 74 -1.89 -2.51 -6.48
C SER A 74 -1.52 -1.47 -5.43
N MET A 75 -0.25 -1.30 -5.16
CA MET A 75 0.27 -0.36 -4.16
C MET A 75 0.54 1.00 -4.79
N PHE A 76 0.24 2.07 -4.06
CA PHE A 76 0.58 3.42 -4.50
C PHE A 76 0.68 4.38 -3.32
N LYS A 77 1.39 5.48 -3.54
CA LYS A 77 1.53 6.57 -2.57
C LYS A 77 1.81 7.89 -3.27
N TYR A 78 1.22 8.96 -2.74
CA TYR A 78 1.58 10.32 -3.09
C TYR A 78 2.44 10.92 -1.98
N PHE A 79 3.61 11.42 -2.33
CA PHE A 79 4.54 12.10 -1.43
C PHE A 79 4.53 13.59 -1.72
N PHE A 80 4.36 14.41 -0.68
CA PHE A 80 4.45 15.87 -0.78
C PHE A 80 5.92 16.33 -0.81
N ARG A 81 6.59 15.91 -1.88
CA ARG A 81 7.95 16.29 -2.26
C ARG A 81 8.14 16.11 -3.77
N ALA A 82 8.96 16.96 -4.38
CA ALA A 82 9.10 17.02 -5.83
C ALA A 82 9.62 15.71 -6.45
N ASN A 83 10.57 15.04 -5.79
CA ASN A 83 11.15 13.80 -6.29
C ASN A 83 10.69 12.60 -5.44
N PRO A 84 10.41 11.42 -6.06
CA PRO A 84 10.10 10.20 -5.32
C PRO A 84 11.19 9.85 -4.30
N PRO A 85 10.84 9.48 -3.06
CA PRO A 85 11.84 9.05 -2.09
C PRO A 85 12.41 7.69 -2.49
N ARG A 86 13.72 7.50 -2.30
CA ARG A 86 14.42 6.24 -2.54
C ARG A 86 14.59 5.40 -1.27
N ASP A 87 14.43 6.01 -0.10
CA ASP A 87 14.57 5.39 1.20
C ASP A 87 13.70 6.10 2.25
N TYR A 88 13.64 5.53 3.45
CA TYR A 88 12.84 6.07 4.55
C TYR A 88 13.34 7.46 5.01
N ARG A 89 14.64 7.72 4.96
CA ARG A 89 15.19 9.02 5.32
C ARG A 89 14.65 10.12 4.40
N GLN A 90 14.62 9.86 3.09
CA GLN A 90 14.05 10.79 2.11
C GLN A 90 12.52 10.89 2.25
N ALA A 91 11.83 9.80 2.58
CA ALA A 91 10.39 9.84 2.82
C ALA A 91 10.03 10.77 4.00
N LYS A 92 10.85 10.82 5.05
CA LYS A 92 10.67 11.73 6.20
C LYS A 92 10.83 13.22 5.86
N GLU A 93 11.46 13.55 4.73
CA GLU A 93 11.60 14.93 4.25
C GLU A 93 10.33 15.46 3.55
N SER A 94 9.29 14.62 3.39
CA SER A 94 8.02 15.03 2.81
C SER A 94 7.25 15.95 3.75
N ASP A 95 6.48 16.89 3.17
CA ASP A 95 5.67 17.83 3.94
C ASP A 95 4.50 17.12 4.63
N THR A 96 4.60 16.94 5.95
CA THR A 96 3.58 16.27 6.77
C THR A 96 2.34 17.14 6.97
N ALA A 97 2.47 18.46 6.96
CA ALA A 97 1.34 19.37 7.11
C ALA A 97 0.48 19.34 5.85
N ALA A 98 1.11 19.43 4.68
CA ALA A 98 0.41 19.27 3.40
C ALA A 98 -0.28 17.91 3.27
N PHE A 99 0.37 16.83 3.72
CA PHE A 99 -0.28 15.52 3.80
C PHE A 99 -1.52 15.52 4.70
N GLY A 100 -1.45 16.17 5.86
CA GLY A 100 -2.56 16.23 6.79
C GLY A 100 -3.80 16.92 6.18
N GLU A 101 -3.63 18.03 5.49
CA GLU A 101 -4.72 18.74 4.80
C GLU A 101 -5.27 17.92 3.61
N PHE A 102 -4.38 17.31 2.82
CA PHE A 102 -4.76 16.40 1.77
C PHE A 102 -5.58 15.22 2.31
N TRP A 103 -5.14 14.58 3.39
CA TRP A 103 -5.83 13.44 4.00
C TRP A 103 -7.26 13.82 4.44
N LYS A 104 -7.44 14.99 5.08
CA LYS A 104 -8.75 15.50 5.47
C LYS A 104 -9.64 15.74 4.24
N GLY A 105 -9.08 16.31 3.19
CA GLY A 105 -9.77 16.55 1.93
C GLY A 105 -10.25 15.27 1.26
N MET A 106 -9.41 14.22 1.24
CA MET A 106 -9.76 12.90 0.73
C MET A 106 -10.86 12.24 1.55
N LEU A 107 -10.76 12.30 2.89
CA LEU A 107 -11.77 11.76 3.79
C LEU A 107 -13.13 12.44 3.61
N ALA A 108 -13.15 13.75 3.46
CA ALA A 108 -14.38 14.53 3.21
C ALA A 108 -15.06 14.15 1.89
N ARG A 109 -14.31 13.55 0.95
CA ARG A 109 -14.80 13.04 -0.34
C ARG A 109 -15.09 11.53 -0.33
N GLY A 110 -15.11 10.92 0.85
CA GLY A 110 -15.40 9.50 1.01
C GLY A 110 -14.23 8.56 0.68
N VAL A 111 -13.03 9.08 0.50
CA VAL A 111 -11.82 8.28 0.24
C VAL A 111 -11.00 8.19 1.52
N PHE A 112 -11.06 7.04 2.19
CA PHE A 112 -10.29 6.79 3.39
C PHE A 112 -8.88 6.28 3.03
N LEU A 113 -7.87 7.08 3.35
CA LEU A 113 -6.46 6.74 3.23
C LEU A 113 -5.87 6.44 4.62
N PRO A 114 -4.77 5.68 4.70
CA PRO A 114 -4.03 5.56 5.95
C PRO A 114 -3.67 6.94 6.52
N PRO A 115 -3.83 7.16 7.84
CA PRO A 115 -3.63 8.48 8.46
C PRO A 115 -2.16 8.91 8.54
N SER A 116 -1.23 7.99 8.26
CA SER A 116 0.21 8.27 8.24
C SER A 116 0.72 8.37 6.80
N GLN A 117 1.49 9.43 6.53
CA GLN A 117 2.15 9.58 5.22
C GLN A 117 3.19 8.49 4.92
N PHE A 118 3.56 7.68 5.91
CA PHE A 118 4.53 6.59 5.76
C PHE A 118 3.88 5.25 5.41
N GLU A 119 2.55 5.17 5.45
CA GLU A 119 1.82 3.97 5.10
C GLU A 119 1.43 3.97 3.61
N THR A 120 1.48 2.79 3.00
CA THR A 120 1.14 2.57 1.59
C THR A 120 -0.36 2.43 1.41
N ASN A 121 -0.90 3.01 0.35
CA ASN A 121 -2.26 2.78 -0.10
C ASN A 121 -2.33 1.50 -0.93
N PHE A 122 -3.46 0.78 -0.83
CA PHE A 122 -3.70 -0.45 -1.59
C PHE A 122 -5.06 -0.41 -2.28
N LEU A 123 -5.10 -0.86 -3.52
CA LEU A 123 -6.35 -1.30 -4.15
C LEU A 123 -6.51 -2.80 -3.94
N SER A 124 -7.74 -3.24 -3.80
CA SER A 124 -8.12 -4.65 -3.73
C SER A 124 -8.97 -5.06 -4.94
N ALA A 125 -9.18 -6.35 -5.11
CA ALA A 125 -10.03 -6.88 -6.17
C ALA A 125 -11.51 -6.46 -6.05
N ALA A 126 -11.93 -5.96 -4.88
CA ALA A 126 -13.27 -5.44 -4.66
C ALA A 126 -13.48 -4.03 -5.23
N HIS A 127 -12.43 -3.26 -5.47
CA HIS A 127 -12.57 -1.94 -6.09
C HIS A 127 -13.05 -2.05 -7.54
N THR A 128 -14.02 -1.21 -7.87
CA THR A 128 -14.61 -1.09 -9.20
C THR A 128 -13.98 0.06 -10.00
N GLU A 129 -14.31 0.18 -11.29
CA GLU A 129 -13.93 1.33 -12.09
C GLU A 129 -14.59 2.62 -11.58
N GLY A 130 -15.78 2.52 -10.97
CA GLY A 130 -16.44 3.65 -10.29
C GLY A 130 -15.61 4.15 -9.11
N ASP A 131 -15.11 3.23 -8.27
CA ASP A 131 -14.23 3.58 -7.14
C ASP A 131 -12.92 4.21 -7.63
N ARG A 132 -12.30 3.64 -8.68
CA ARG A 132 -11.12 4.24 -9.30
C ARG A 132 -11.36 5.68 -9.77
N ALA A 133 -12.50 5.91 -10.45
CA ALA A 133 -12.86 7.23 -10.94
C ALA A 133 -13.06 8.23 -9.78
N ALA A 134 -13.78 7.82 -8.73
CA ALA A 134 -14.00 8.62 -7.54
C ALA A 134 -12.67 8.95 -6.81
N ILE A 135 -11.76 7.98 -6.68
CA ILE A 135 -10.43 8.19 -6.12
C ILE A 135 -9.66 9.21 -6.96
N SER A 136 -9.63 9.05 -8.29
CA SER A 136 -8.93 9.98 -9.20
C SER A 136 -9.46 11.40 -9.10
N GLU A 137 -10.79 11.56 -9.00
CA GLU A 137 -11.42 12.87 -8.85
C GLU A 137 -11.02 13.52 -7.52
N ALA A 138 -11.17 12.79 -6.42
CA ALA A 138 -10.79 13.27 -5.09
C ALA A 138 -9.32 13.71 -5.03
N TYR A 139 -8.42 12.95 -5.63
CA TYR A 139 -7.00 13.32 -5.74
C TYR A 139 -6.83 14.65 -6.50
N ARG A 140 -7.46 14.80 -7.67
CA ARG A 140 -7.36 16.03 -8.49
C ARG A 140 -7.82 17.25 -7.73
N GLU A 141 -8.98 17.16 -7.07
CA GLU A 141 -9.54 18.27 -6.30
C GLU A 141 -8.70 18.62 -5.06
N CYS A 142 -8.11 17.63 -4.40
CA CYS A 142 -7.27 17.89 -3.22
C CYS A 142 -5.84 18.35 -3.56
N LEU A 143 -5.37 18.15 -4.79
CA LEU A 143 -4.05 18.57 -5.25
C LEU A 143 -4.06 19.85 -6.10
N SER A 144 -5.26 20.39 -6.45
CA SER A 144 -5.44 21.70 -7.09
C SER A 144 -5.19 22.83 -6.11
#